data_1d0cc746deef7294aaae87b821e2a9a4
#
_entry.id   1d0cc746deef7294aaae87b821e2a9a4
#
_cell.length_a   1.000
_cell.length_b   1.000
_cell.length_c   1.000
_cell.angle_alpha   90.00
_cell.angle_beta   90.00
_cell.angle_gamma   90.00
#
_symmetry.space_group_name_H-M   'P 1'
#
loop_
_entity.id
_entity.type
_entity.pdbx_description
1 polymer ?
#
loop_
_entity_poly.entity_id
_entity_poly.type
_entity_poly.pdbx_seq_one_letter_code
_entity_poly.pdbx_strand_id
1 'polypeptide(L)'
;MIRPTVAEIDCVRLRDNLRSIRQYVSPRVLVIGIVKADAYGHGAVRVAQVLEQEHVRLLAVATPDEAVELREHGIGAEILVLGDAPPDFVPYATRGNIALTTVSQAQTAAFSAAAGQSVVRLHYNVDTGMGRAGVLAASAARQILQGVALPGVRIVGVYSHFASAESDPAFTALQAQRLADVVQELRQGGFNPPMVHLANSAGLLASRAYLHDAVRPGILLYGCPPVPADACPVQPVLSLRTRIEMVKELPVGHSIGYGRTFVASRPTRMALLPIGYGDGYPRVLSNRAHVIVRGHLAPVVGRISMDVCAIDVTDVPGAAQGDRVTLIGEQDGLRITADDLAALAGTISYEILTGIGRRVPRVSVGSDH
;
A
#
# COMPACT_ATOMS: atom_id res chain seq x y z
N MET A 1 25.31 7.99 1.29
CA MET A 1 24.57 6.90 1.98
C MET A 1 25.60 5.90 2.47
N ILE A 2 25.60 5.55 3.76
CA ILE A 2 26.65 4.68 4.36
C ILE A 2 26.29 3.21 4.22
N ARG A 3 25.00 2.88 4.42
CA ARG A 3 24.52 1.49 4.39
C ARG A 3 24.13 1.08 2.95
N PRO A 4 24.54 -0.12 2.47
CA PRO A 4 24.26 -0.55 1.10
C PRO A 4 22.83 -1.07 0.89
N THR A 5 22.06 -1.27 1.96
CA THR A 5 20.69 -1.77 1.91
C THR A 5 19.72 -0.62 1.61
N VAL A 6 18.99 -0.70 0.50
CA VAL A 6 18.08 0.34 0.01
C VAL A 6 16.81 -0.27 -0.58
N ALA A 7 15.71 0.46 -0.51
CA ALA A 7 14.52 0.23 -1.31
C ALA A 7 14.56 1.20 -2.51
N GLU A 8 14.81 0.69 -3.69
CA GLU A 8 14.75 1.47 -4.94
C GLU A 8 13.28 1.61 -5.35
N ILE A 9 12.82 2.85 -5.55
CA ILE A 9 11.45 3.19 -5.95
C ILE A 9 11.47 3.72 -7.37
N ASP A 10 10.92 2.94 -8.29
CA ASP A 10 10.88 3.29 -9.71
C ASP A 10 9.69 4.21 -10.01
N CYS A 11 10.00 5.51 -10.13
CA CYS A 11 9.00 6.54 -10.39
C CYS A 11 8.41 6.44 -11.82
N VAL A 12 9.13 5.86 -12.78
CA VAL A 12 8.60 5.64 -14.14
C VAL A 12 7.54 4.55 -14.10
N ARG A 13 7.85 3.40 -13.47
CA ARG A 13 6.87 2.32 -13.30
C ARG A 13 5.62 2.78 -12.55
N LEU A 14 5.78 3.65 -11.54
CA LEU A 14 4.63 4.23 -10.82
C LEU A 14 3.72 5.04 -11.76
N ARG A 15 4.30 5.89 -12.62
CA ARG A 15 3.56 6.65 -13.64
C ARG A 15 2.88 5.72 -14.65
N ASP A 16 3.59 4.72 -15.12
CA ASP A 16 3.05 3.77 -16.11
C ASP A 16 1.92 2.93 -15.53
N ASN A 17 2.03 2.49 -14.28
CA ASN A 17 0.94 1.83 -13.56
C ASN A 17 -0.29 2.73 -13.44
N LEU A 18 -0.10 4.01 -13.07
CA LEU A 18 -1.20 4.97 -13.01
C LEU A 18 -1.86 5.16 -14.38
N ARG A 19 -1.07 5.24 -15.46
CA ARG A 19 -1.59 5.36 -16.84
C ARG A 19 -2.39 4.13 -17.24
N SER A 20 -1.86 2.93 -16.95
CA SER A 20 -2.57 1.66 -17.18
C SER A 20 -3.91 1.61 -16.45
N ILE A 21 -3.93 2.00 -15.16
CA ILE A 21 -5.16 2.08 -14.38
C ILE A 21 -6.16 3.09 -15.00
N ARG A 22 -5.70 4.28 -15.38
CA ARG A 22 -6.56 5.31 -16.01
C ARG A 22 -7.15 4.84 -17.34
N GLN A 23 -6.37 4.16 -18.17
CA GLN A 23 -6.84 3.56 -19.41
C GLN A 23 -7.90 2.48 -19.16
N TYR A 24 -7.69 1.66 -18.14
CA TYR A 24 -8.62 0.61 -17.77
C TYR A 24 -9.96 1.16 -17.26
N VAL A 25 -9.96 2.17 -16.36
CA VAL A 25 -11.18 2.65 -15.71
C VAL A 25 -12.01 3.64 -16.54
N SER A 26 -11.48 4.25 -17.55
CA SER A 26 -12.12 5.33 -18.34
C SER A 26 -11.83 6.74 -17.80
N PRO A 27 -11.77 7.76 -18.69
CA PRO A 27 -11.44 9.15 -18.30
C PRO A 27 -12.47 9.83 -17.36
N ARG A 28 -13.67 9.27 -17.23
CA ARG A 28 -14.71 9.82 -16.35
C ARG A 28 -14.56 9.39 -14.90
N VAL A 29 -13.77 8.34 -14.64
CA VAL A 29 -13.58 7.77 -13.31
C VAL A 29 -12.31 8.36 -12.70
N LEU A 30 -12.42 8.97 -11.53
CA LEU A 30 -11.28 9.51 -10.81
C LEU A 30 -10.45 8.39 -10.19
N VAL A 31 -9.14 8.54 -10.23
CA VAL A 31 -8.22 7.69 -9.47
C VAL A 31 -7.83 8.41 -8.19
N ILE A 32 -8.23 7.87 -7.05
CA ILE A 32 -7.80 8.31 -5.72
C ILE A 32 -6.47 7.61 -5.42
N GLY A 33 -5.39 8.37 -5.30
CA GLY A 33 -4.06 7.82 -5.00
C GLY A 33 -3.97 7.40 -3.53
N ILE A 34 -3.87 6.09 -3.27
CA ILE A 34 -3.79 5.57 -1.91
C ILE A 34 -2.33 5.56 -1.47
N VAL A 35 -1.97 6.47 -0.55
CA VAL A 35 -0.58 6.68 -0.09
C VAL A 35 -0.41 6.44 1.42
N LYS A 36 -1.37 5.79 2.07
CA LYS A 36 -1.28 5.39 3.47
C LYS A 36 -0.15 4.39 3.74
N ALA A 37 0.24 4.22 4.99
CA ALA A 37 1.30 3.33 5.45
C ALA A 37 2.61 3.58 4.68
N ASP A 38 3.04 4.84 4.66
CA ASP A 38 4.21 5.32 3.90
C ASP A 38 4.13 4.90 2.41
N ALA A 39 2.96 5.11 1.77
CA ALA A 39 2.66 4.67 0.41
C ALA A 39 2.94 3.17 0.23
N TYR A 40 2.41 2.33 1.12
CA TYR A 40 2.68 0.88 1.17
C TYR A 40 4.19 0.58 1.24
N GLY A 41 4.92 1.37 2.04
CA GLY A 41 6.36 1.24 2.21
C GLY A 41 7.23 1.84 1.10
N HIS A 42 6.64 2.58 0.16
CA HIS A 42 7.35 3.17 -0.98
C HIS A 42 7.85 4.61 -0.74
N GLY A 43 7.51 5.22 0.40
CA GLY A 43 7.83 6.64 0.69
C GLY A 43 6.70 7.58 0.27
N ALA A 44 5.79 7.90 1.22
CA ALA A 44 4.54 8.61 0.94
C ALA A 44 4.75 9.97 0.27
N VAL A 45 5.69 10.76 0.75
CA VAL A 45 5.97 12.11 0.21
C VAL A 45 6.38 12.03 -1.25
N ARG A 46 7.33 11.15 -1.59
CA ARG A 46 7.83 11.04 -2.97
C ARG A 46 6.75 10.49 -3.91
N VAL A 47 6.02 9.46 -3.47
CA VAL A 47 4.91 8.91 -4.25
C VAL A 47 3.84 9.97 -4.48
N ALA A 48 3.44 10.72 -3.44
CA ALA A 48 2.46 11.79 -3.55
C ALA A 48 2.88 12.88 -4.55
N GLN A 49 4.17 13.29 -4.53
CA GLN A 49 4.73 14.24 -5.51
C GLN A 49 4.58 13.74 -6.94
N VAL A 50 4.94 12.47 -7.18
CA VAL A 50 4.80 11.86 -8.52
C VAL A 50 3.33 11.81 -8.95
N LEU A 51 2.42 11.40 -8.07
CA LEU A 51 0.99 11.34 -8.37
C LEU A 51 0.40 12.74 -8.65
N GLU A 52 0.84 13.75 -7.91
CA GLU A 52 0.42 15.14 -8.12
C GLU A 52 0.92 15.70 -9.46
N GLN A 53 2.17 15.43 -9.83
CA GLN A 53 2.73 15.75 -11.16
C GLN A 53 1.91 15.09 -12.28
N GLU A 54 1.40 13.90 -12.06
CA GLU A 54 0.51 13.18 -12.97
C GLU A 54 -0.97 13.61 -12.80
N HIS A 55 -1.25 14.75 -12.16
CA HIS A 55 -2.59 15.32 -11.99
C HIS A 55 -3.58 14.42 -11.24
N VAL A 56 -3.13 13.64 -10.27
CA VAL A 56 -3.99 12.99 -9.28
C VAL A 56 -4.47 14.05 -8.29
N ARG A 57 -5.78 14.35 -8.32
CA ARG A 57 -6.35 15.46 -7.55
C ARG A 57 -6.71 15.11 -6.11
N LEU A 58 -6.87 13.82 -5.82
CA LEU A 58 -7.26 13.31 -4.50
C LEU A 58 -6.35 12.17 -4.09
N LEU A 59 -5.67 12.36 -2.97
CA LEU A 59 -4.87 11.33 -2.29
C LEU A 59 -5.64 10.81 -1.08
N ALA A 60 -5.37 9.58 -0.65
CA ALA A 60 -5.98 9.06 0.56
C ALA A 60 -4.95 8.41 1.47
N VAL A 61 -5.05 8.73 2.74
CA VAL A 61 -4.21 8.25 3.85
C VAL A 61 -5.06 7.55 4.90
N ALA A 62 -4.43 6.86 5.86
CA ALA A 62 -5.16 6.19 6.93
C ALA A 62 -5.39 7.11 8.14
N THR A 63 -4.43 7.96 8.47
CA THR A 63 -4.43 8.73 9.72
C THR A 63 -4.29 10.24 9.47
N PRO A 64 -4.73 11.07 10.43
CA PRO A 64 -4.45 12.51 10.43
C PRO A 64 -2.96 12.83 10.31
N ASP A 65 -2.09 12.09 11.03
CA ASP A 65 -0.64 12.35 11.02
C ASP A 65 -0.03 12.17 9.64
N GLU A 66 -0.45 11.15 8.87
CA GLU A 66 -0.03 10.97 7.48
C GLU A 66 -0.48 12.14 6.59
N ALA A 67 -1.67 12.70 6.84
CA ALA A 67 -2.14 13.87 6.11
C ALA A 67 -1.33 15.12 6.46
N VAL A 68 -0.96 15.30 7.73
CA VAL A 68 -0.07 16.38 8.19
C VAL A 68 1.29 16.27 7.52
N GLU A 69 1.92 15.08 7.55
CA GLU A 69 3.22 14.84 6.91
C GLU A 69 3.22 15.25 5.43
N LEU A 70 2.20 14.88 4.67
CA LEU A 70 2.07 15.27 3.27
C LEU A 70 1.94 16.79 3.10
N ARG A 71 1.17 17.47 3.96
CA ARG A 71 1.02 18.94 3.92
C ARG A 71 2.32 19.68 4.26
N GLU A 72 3.05 19.21 5.29
CA GLU A 72 4.34 19.78 5.69
C GLU A 72 5.39 19.67 4.57
N HIS A 73 5.26 18.65 3.69
CA HIS A 73 6.12 18.49 2.52
C HIS A 73 5.57 19.13 1.24
N GLY A 74 4.55 20.00 1.35
CA GLY A 74 4.09 20.83 0.25
C GLY A 74 3.16 20.17 -0.76
N ILE A 75 2.59 19.00 -0.44
CA ILE A 75 1.60 18.35 -1.32
C ILE A 75 0.32 19.19 -1.35
N GLY A 76 -0.10 19.69 -2.51
CA GLY A 76 -1.28 20.55 -2.71
C GLY A 76 -2.57 19.81 -3.02
N ALA A 77 -2.49 18.58 -3.56
CA ALA A 77 -3.65 17.75 -3.88
C ALA A 77 -4.58 17.58 -2.67
N GLU A 78 -5.88 17.45 -2.89
CA GLU A 78 -6.82 17.13 -1.82
C GLU A 78 -6.44 15.82 -1.12
N ILE A 79 -6.58 15.75 0.21
CA ILE A 79 -6.28 14.54 0.98
C ILE A 79 -7.57 14.07 1.66
N LEU A 80 -7.87 12.77 1.56
CA LEU A 80 -8.92 12.09 2.30
C LEU A 80 -8.28 11.24 3.41
N VAL A 81 -8.65 11.51 4.66
CA VAL A 81 -8.33 10.64 5.80
C VAL A 81 -9.39 9.54 5.86
N LEU A 82 -8.98 8.29 5.61
CA LEU A 82 -9.89 7.12 5.57
C LEU A 82 -10.20 6.54 6.94
N GLY A 83 -9.32 6.76 7.91
CA GLY A 83 -9.49 6.31 9.28
C GLY A 83 -10.21 7.35 10.16
N ASP A 84 -10.20 7.07 11.43
CA ASP A 84 -10.78 7.98 12.42
C ASP A 84 -9.94 9.25 12.59
N ALA A 85 -10.61 10.35 12.88
CA ALA A 85 -9.98 11.62 13.21
C ALA A 85 -10.65 12.22 14.46
N PRO A 86 -9.89 12.79 15.40
CA PRO A 86 -10.49 13.47 16.54
C PRO A 86 -11.13 14.81 16.08
N PRO A 87 -12.21 15.27 16.72
CA PRO A 87 -12.84 16.54 16.37
C PRO A 87 -11.87 17.74 16.42
N ASP A 88 -10.89 17.72 17.29
CA ASP A 88 -9.87 18.77 17.42
C ASP A 88 -8.98 18.90 16.17
N PHE A 89 -8.97 17.89 15.29
CA PHE A 89 -8.27 17.95 14.01
C PHE A 89 -9.03 18.76 12.94
N VAL A 90 -10.35 18.96 13.10
CA VAL A 90 -11.20 19.64 12.10
C VAL A 90 -10.68 21.02 11.72
N PRO A 91 -10.24 21.91 12.63
CA PRO A 91 -9.68 23.21 12.26
C PRO A 91 -8.43 23.13 11.39
N TYR A 92 -7.60 22.11 11.59
CA TYR A 92 -6.44 21.87 10.73
C TYR A 92 -6.88 21.33 9.35
N ALA A 93 -7.79 20.34 9.36
CA ALA A 93 -8.29 19.73 8.14
C ALA A 93 -8.95 20.73 7.19
N THR A 94 -9.77 21.66 7.75
CA THR A 94 -10.43 22.70 6.95
C THR A 94 -9.46 23.65 6.28
N ARG A 95 -8.40 24.09 7.00
CA ARG A 95 -7.34 24.94 6.42
C ARG A 95 -6.42 24.20 5.46
N GLY A 96 -6.19 22.92 5.75
CA GLY A 96 -5.24 22.08 5.03
C GLY A 96 -5.80 21.41 3.75
N ASN A 97 -6.99 21.74 3.28
CA ASN A 97 -7.64 21.04 2.15
C ASN A 97 -7.74 19.52 2.37
N ILE A 98 -8.11 19.10 3.59
CA ILE A 98 -8.24 17.70 3.99
C ILE A 98 -9.72 17.38 4.21
N ALA A 99 -10.21 16.33 3.55
CA ALA A 99 -11.51 15.74 3.81
C ALA A 99 -11.39 14.62 4.86
N LEU A 100 -12.38 14.47 5.71
CA LEU A 100 -12.40 13.44 6.75
C LEU A 100 -13.45 12.37 6.46
N THR A 101 -13.19 11.17 6.90
CA THR A 101 -14.19 10.11 6.93
C THR A 101 -15.07 10.26 8.16
N THR A 102 -16.37 10.05 7.98
CA THR A 102 -17.30 9.85 9.08
C THR A 102 -17.98 8.50 9.01
N VAL A 103 -18.19 7.87 10.15
CA VAL A 103 -18.74 6.53 10.31
C VAL A 103 -20.03 6.50 11.16
N SER A 104 -20.50 7.68 11.59
CA SER A 104 -21.74 7.79 12.36
C SER A 104 -22.30 9.22 12.33
N GLN A 105 -23.58 9.35 12.60
CA GLN A 105 -24.22 10.66 12.76
C GLN A 105 -23.66 11.41 13.98
N ALA A 106 -23.34 10.71 15.06
CA ALA A 106 -22.73 11.31 16.24
C ALA A 106 -21.35 11.94 15.94
N GLN A 107 -20.51 11.24 15.18
CA GLN A 107 -19.21 11.77 14.75
C GLN A 107 -19.39 12.97 13.80
N THR A 108 -20.36 12.90 12.88
CA THR A 108 -20.67 14.02 12.00
C THR A 108 -21.10 15.26 12.80
N ALA A 109 -21.91 15.08 13.84
CA ALA A 109 -22.32 16.17 14.73
C ALA A 109 -21.12 16.75 15.53
N ALA A 110 -20.20 15.92 16.00
CA ALA A 110 -18.97 16.36 16.63
C ALA A 110 -18.08 17.18 15.68
N PHE A 111 -17.94 16.75 14.42
CA PHE A 111 -17.22 17.49 13.40
C PHE A 111 -17.91 18.82 13.06
N SER A 112 -19.25 18.84 13.00
CA SER A 112 -20.04 20.06 12.82
C SER A 112 -19.74 21.08 13.92
N ALA A 113 -19.78 20.63 15.17
CA ALA A 113 -19.49 21.50 16.32
C ALA A 113 -18.05 22.03 16.30
N ALA A 114 -17.08 21.20 15.91
CA ALA A 114 -15.66 21.57 15.83
C ALA A 114 -15.33 22.47 14.62
N ALA A 115 -16.15 22.48 13.57
CA ALA A 115 -15.94 23.29 12.39
C ALA A 115 -16.09 24.81 12.66
N GLY A 116 -16.88 25.19 13.67
CA GLY A 116 -17.11 26.59 14.01
C GLY A 116 -17.72 27.38 12.84
N GLN A 117 -17.00 28.40 12.35
CA GLN A 117 -17.40 29.17 11.16
C GLN A 117 -16.88 28.57 9.84
N SER A 118 -16.09 27.52 9.91
CA SER A 118 -15.53 26.84 8.73
C SER A 118 -16.47 25.76 8.24
N VAL A 119 -16.14 25.17 7.07
CA VAL A 119 -16.89 24.05 6.50
C VAL A 119 -15.97 22.84 6.41
N VAL A 120 -16.26 21.80 7.20
CA VAL A 120 -15.55 20.51 7.11
C VAL A 120 -16.12 19.67 5.97
N ARG A 121 -15.23 19.10 5.15
CA ARG A 121 -15.60 18.21 4.03
C ARG A 121 -15.54 16.77 4.52
N LEU A 122 -16.62 16.03 4.31
CA LEU A 122 -16.76 14.67 4.82
C LEU A 122 -17.08 13.67 3.72
N HIS A 123 -16.47 12.49 3.82
CA HIS A 123 -16.91 11.28 3.13
C HIS A 123 -17.57 10.35 4.14
N TYR A 124 -18.80 9.94 3.86
CA TYR A 124 -19.47 8.91 4.65
C TYR A 124 -19.01 7.53 4.24
N ASN A 125 -18.50 6.76 5.20
CA ASN A 125 -18.22 5.34 5.04
C ASN A 125 -19.47 4.52 5.35
N VAL A 126 -19.94 3.74 4.39
CA VAL A 126 -21.08 2.84 4.53
C VAL A 126 -20.58 1.41 4.66
N ASP A 127 -20.92 0.74 5.75
CA ASP A 127 -20.65 -0.69 5.92
C ASP A 127 -21.70 -1.50 5.16
N THR A 128 -21.30 -2.01 4.02
CA THR A 128 -22.11 -2.89 3.17
C THR A 128 -21.86 -4.38 3.44
N GLY A 129 -20.98 -4.70 4.40
CA GLY A 129 -20.67 -6.07 4.77
C GLY A 129 -19.19 -6.34 5.06
N MET A 130 -18.34 -5.28 5.11
CA MET A 130 -16.94 -5.42 5.55
C MET A 130 -16.84 -5.70 7.06
N GLY A 131 -17.79 -5.20 7.86
CA GLY A 131 -17.85 -5.42 9.31
C GLY A 131 -16.72 -4.76 10.09
N ARG A 132 -16.13 -3.68 9.56
CA ARG A 132 -14.97 -3.02 10.17
C ARG A 132 -15.26 -1.60 10.64
N ALA A 133 -15.70 -0.75 9.75
CA ALA A 133 -16.02 0.65 10.03
C ALA A 133 -17.10 1.12 9.05
N GLY A 134 -17.90 2.11 9.46
CA GLY A 134 -18.95 2.67 8.62
C GLY A 134 -20.33 2.55 9.24
N VAL A 135 -21.24 3.36 8.72
CA VAL A 135 -22.65 3.28 9.04
C VAL A 135 -23.25 2.05 8.35
N LEU A 136 -23.98 1.20 9.06
CA LEU A 136 -24.66 0.06 8.45
C LEU A 136 -25.57 0.50 7.31
N ALA A 137 -25.53 -0.18 6.18
CA ALA A 137 -26.28 0.17 4.96
C ALA A 137 -27.76 0.42 5.23
N ALA A 138 -28.41 -0.40 6.08
CA ALA A 138 -29.83 -0.28 6.42
C ALA A 138 -30.22 1.06 7.11
N SER A 139 -29.27 1.82 7.63
CA SER A 139 -29.51 3.11 8.30
C SER A 139 -28.74 4.26 7.65
N ALA A 140 -27.92 3.96 6.64
CA ALA A 140 -26.95 4.91 6.10
C ALA A 140 -27.62 6.12 5.46
N ALA A 141 -28.61 5.92 4.60
CA ALA A 141 -29.29 7.02 3.92
C ALA A 141 -29.88 8.01 4.92
N ARG A 142 -30.59 7.53 5.95
CA ARG A 142 -31.16 8.39 7.00
C ARG A 142 -30.08 9.19 7.73
N GLN A 143 -28.98 8.55 8.16
CA GLN A 143 -27.92 9.22 8.92
C GLN A 143 -27.17 10.24 8.04
N ILE A 144 -26.95 9.93 6.76
CA ILE A 144 -26.30 10.85 5.82
C ILE A 144 -27.19 12.09 5.58
N LEU A 145 -28.51 11.91 5.37
CA LEU A 145 -29.46 13.02 5.20
C LEU A 145 -29.51 13.92 6.46
N GLN A 146 -29.45 13.33 7.66
CA GLN A 146 -29.31 14.10 8.89
C GLN A 146 -27.98 14.87 8.95
N GLY A 147 -26.89 14.25 8.49
CA GLY A 147 -25.56 14.88 8.42
C GLY A 147 -25.52 16.05 7.43
N VAL A 148 -26.17 15.94 6.28
CA VAL A 148 -26.27 17.01 5.27
C VAL A 148 -26.93 18.27 5.85
N ALA A 149 -27.86 18.12 6.77
CA ALA A 149 -28.58 19.24 7.40
C ALA A 149 -27.76 19.96 8.51
N LEU A 150 -26.61 19.44 8.91
CA LEU A 150 -25.79 20.03 9.99
C LEU A 150 -25.04 21.27 9.50
N PRO A 151 -24.98 22.35 10.30
CA PRO A 151 -24.19 23.53 9.95
C PRO A 151 -22.68 23.20 9.90
N GLY A 152 -21.94 23.88 9.03
CA GLY A 152 -20.50 23.69 8.89
C GLY A 152 -20.07 22.32 8.33
N VAL A 153 -21.02 21.51 7.83
CA VAL A 153 -20.73 20.21 7.20
C VAL A 153 -21.01 20.26 5.70
N ARG A 154 -20.10 19.69 4.94
CA ARG A 154 -20.27 19.45 3.51
C ARG A 154 -19.95 17.99 3.19
N ILE A 155 -20.98 17.20 2.90
CA ILE A 155 -20.77 15.82 2.45
C ILE A 155 -20.30 15.87 1.00
N VAL A 156 -19.05 15.46 0.74
CA VAL A 156 -18.42 15.48 -0.59
C VAL A 156 -18.27 14.09 -1.19
N GLY A 157 -18.52 13.04 -0.41
CA GLY A 157 -18.48 11.67 -0.90
C GLY A 157 -19.24 10.67 -0.03
N VAL A 158 -19.62 9.56 -0.64
CA VAL A 158 -20.15 8.36 0.03
C VAL A 158 -19.39 7.16 -0.50
N TYR A 159 -18.95 6.29 0.37
CA TYR A 159 -18.15 5.13 -0.05
C TYR A 159 -18.37 3.89 0.80
N SER A 160 -17.97 2.75 0.25
CA SER A 160 -17.85 1.50 0.98
C SER A 160 -16.55 0.79 0.64
N HIS A 161 -16.32 -0.39 1.19
CA HIS A 161 -15.13 -1.19 0.94
C HIS A 161 -15.49 -2.67 0.80
N PHE A 162 -14.95 -3.31 -0.25
CA PHE A 162 -15.14 -4.72 -0.46
C PHE A 162 -14.37 -5.56 0.56
N ALA A 163 -15.01 -6.62 1.06
CA ALA A 163 -14.43 -7.55 2.01
C ALA A 163 -13.63 -8.67 1.31
N SER A 164 -14.11 -9.14 0.15
CA SER A 164 -13.61 -10.37 -0.50
C SER A 164 -13.70 -10.29 -2.02
N ALA A 165 -13.35 -9.14 -2.62
CA ALA A 165 -13.42 -8.97 -4.07
C ALA A 165 -12.46 -9.90 -4.84
N GLU A 166 -11.47 -10.47 -4.17
CA GLU A 166 -10.53 -11.45 -4.70
C GLU A 166 -11.10 -12.88 -4.79
N SER A 167 -12.08 -13.23 -3.93
CA SER A 167 -12.42 -14.64 -3.69
C SER A 167 -13.92 -14.96 -3.66
N ASP A 168 -14.80 -13.97 -3.45
CA ASP A 168 -16.23 -14.16 -3.34
C ASP A 168 -17.01 -13.18 -4.23
N PRO A 169 -17.23 -13.50 -5.51
CA PRO A 169 -17.98 -12.64 -6.44
C PRO A 169 -19.44 -12.41 -6.03
N ALA A 170 -20.08 -13.39 -5.39
CA ALA A 170 -21.48 -13.27 -4.98
C ALA A 170 -21.65 -12.26 -3.84
N PHE A 171 -20.77 -12.34 -2.82
CA PHE A 171 -20.78 -11.39 -1.73
C PHE A 171 -20.32 -9.99 -2.17
N THR A 172 -19.38 -9.92 -3.09
CA THR A 172 -18.92 -8.66 -3.70
C THR A 172 -20.08 -7.96 -4.44
N ALA A 173 -20.87 -8.71 -5.22
CA ALA A 173 -22.06 -8.17 -5.89
C ALA A 173 -23.12 -7.70 -4.88
N LEU A 174 -23.35 -8.44 -3.80
CA LEU A 174 -24.26 -8.05 -2.73
C LEU A 174 -23.82 -6.73 -2.04
N GLN A 175 -22.52 -6.57 -1.76
CA GLN A 175 -21.99 -5.33 -1.19
C GLN A 175 -22.20 -4.13 -2.16
N ALA A 176 -21.97 -4.34 -3.45
CA ALA A 176 -22.20 -3.31 -4.48
C ALA A 176 -23.68 -2.92 -4.57
N GLN A 177 -24.59 -3.90 -4.52
CA GLN A 177 -26.03 -3.65 -4.53
C GLN A 177 -26.47 -2.84 -3.30
N ARG A 178 -26.01 -3.21 -2.11
CA ARG A 178 -26.31 -2.47 -0.86
C ARG A 178 -25.86 -1.00 -0.93
N LEU A 179 -24.70 -0.71 -1.53
CA LEU A 179 -24.28 0.67 -1.72
C LEU A 179 -25.17 1.40 -2.74
N ALA A 180 -25.53 0.72 -3.83
CA ALA A 180 -26.43 1.28 -4.84
C ALA A 180 -27.80 1.64 -4.26
N ASP A 181 -28.36 0.77 -3.41
CA ASP A 181 -29.62 1.02 -2.72
C ASP A 181 -29.54 2.26 -1.82
N VAL A 182 -28.46 2.38 -1.00
CA VAL A 182 -28.22 3.59 -0.18
C VAL A 182 -28.12 4.84 -1.03
N VAL A 183 -27.41 4.81 -2.17
CA VAL A 183 -27.29 5.98 -3.06
C VAL A 183 -28.64 6.33 -3.68
N GLN A 184 -29.46 5.33 -4.01
CA GLN A 184 -30.82 5.56 -4.52
C GLN A 184 -31.71 6.22 -3.47
N GLU A 185 -31.70 5.73 -2.22
CA GLU A 185 -32.44 6.33 -1.11
C GLU A 185 -32.01 7.78 -0.84
N LEU A 186 -30.70 8.07 -0.91
CA LEU A 186 -30.19 9.44 -0.77
C LEU A 186 -30.74 10.38 -1.86
N ARG A 187 -30.77 9.92 -3.11
CA ARG A 187 -31.33 10.69 -4.23
C ARG A 187 -32.84 10.93 -4.06
N GLN A 188 -33.57 9.94 -3.60
CA GLN A 188 -35.00 10.08 -3.27
C GLN A 188 -35.22 11.07 -2.12
N GLY A 189 -34.31 11.13 -1.17
CA GLY A 189 -34.27 12.10 -0.07
C GLY A 189 -33.78 13.49 -0.48
N GLY A 190 -33.53 13.76 -1.77
CA GLY A 190 -33.11 15.07 -2.29
C GLY A 190 -31.60 15.33 -2.20
N PHE A 191 -30.79 14.35 -1.85
CA PHE A 191 -29.34 14.49 -1.83
C PHE A 191 -28.67 13.59 -2.87
N ASN A 192 -28.01 14.21 -3.85
CA ASN A 192 -27.17 13.50 -4.81
C ASN A 192 -25.71 13.57 -4.36
N PRO A 193 -25.10 12.47 -3.89
CA PRO A 193 -23.70 12.48 -3.46
C PRO A 193 -22.77 12.99 -4.58
N PRO A 194 -21.90 13.97 -4.31
CA PRO A 194 -20.98 14.50 -5.32
C PRO A 194 -19.99 13.45 -5.83
N MET A 195 -19.65 12.47 -5.01
CA MET A 195 -18.76 11.36 -5.35
C MET A 195 -19.21 10.07 -4.67
N VAL A 196 -19.33 9.00 -5.44
CA VAL A 196 -19.50 7.63 -4.91
C VAL A 196 -18.27 6.82 -5.27
N HIS A 197 -17.68 6.10 -4.32
CA HIS A 197 -16.54 5.25 -4.59
C HIS A 197 -16.59 3.95 -3.78
N LEU A 198 -16.31 2.82 -4.43
CA LEU A 198 -16.40 1.48 -3.84
C LEU A 198 -15.14 0.66 -4.10
N ALA A 199 -14.71 0.57 -5.36
CA ALA A 199 -13.67 -0.34 -5.80
C ALA A 199 -12.30 -0.04 -5.16
N ASN A 200 -11.75 -1.02 -4.46
CA ASN A 200 -10.32 -1.17 -4.16
C ASN A 200 -9.60 -1.80 -5.36
N SER A 201 -8.32 -2.19 -5.23
CA SER A 201 -7.54 -2.80 -6.32
C SER A 201 -8.22 -4.04 -6.91
N ALA A 202 -8.74 -4.95 -6.10
CA ALA A 202 -9.42 -6.15 -6.55
C ALA A 202 -10.78 -5.85 -7.17
N GLY A 203 -11.59 -5.03 -6.50
CA GLY A 203 -12.91 -4.64 -7.01
C GLY A 203 -12.84 -3.89 -8.34
N LEU A 204 -11.78 -3.10 -8.56
CA LEU A 204 -11.50 -2.43 -9.82
C LEU A 204 -11.30 -3.44 -10.96
N LEU A 205 -10.54 -4.50 -10.70
CA LEU A 205 -10.26 -5.55 -11.68
C LEU A 205 -11.43 -6.52 -11.85
N ALA A 206 -12.26 -6.70 -10.82
CA ALA A 206 -13.36 -7.66 -10.82
C ALA A 206 -14.51 -7.25 -11.76
N SER A 207 -14.90 -5.97 -11.79
CA SER A 207 -15.99 -5.51 -12.66
C SER A 207 -15.98 -4.00 -12.86
N ARG A 208 -16.23 -3.58 -14.10
CA ARG A 208 -16.46 -2.15 -14.43
C ARG A 208 -17.71 -1.57 -13.77
N ALA A 209 -18.67 -2.39 -13.38
CA ALA A 209 -19.88 -1.96 -12.68
C ALA A 209 -19.60 -1.39 -11.28
N TYR A 210 -18.40 -1.67 -10.71
CA TYR A 210 -18.02 -1.23 -9.36
C TYR A 210 -17.22 0.09 -9.34
N LEU A 211 -16.93 0.68 -10.50
CA LEU A 211 -16.03 1.84 -10.61
C LEU A 211 -16.65 3.12 -10.05
N HIS A 212 -17.97 3.33 -10.23
CA HIS A 212 -18.69 4.55 -9.85
C HIS A 212 -17.96 5.84 -10.31
N ASP A 213 -17.92 6.89 -9.45
CA ASP A 213 -17.26 8.16 -9.79
C ASP A 213 -15.76 8.12 -9.56
N ALA A 214 -15.29 7.22 -8.65
CA ALA A 214 -13.87 7.10 -8.34
C ALA A 214 -13.49 5.69 -7.87
N VAL A 215 -12.19 5.35 -8.08
CA VAL A 215 -11.58 4.09 -7.64
C VAL A 215 -10.42 4.35 -6.70
N ARG A 216 -10.12 3.37 -5.85
CA ARG A 216 -9.05 3.43 -4.84
C ARG A 216 -8.00 2.34 -5.07
N PRO A 217 -7.21 2.40 -6.15
CA PRO A 217 -6.12 1.46 -6.35
C PRO A 217 -5.05 1.70 -5.27
N GLY A 218 -4.90 0.71 -4.38
CA GLY A 218 -3.80 0.68 -3.43
C GLY A 218 -2.66 -0.13 -4.04
N ILE A 219 -2.60 -1.41 -3.71
CA ILE A 219 -1.51 -2.30 -4.09
C ILE A 219 -1.32 -2.43 -5.62
N LEU A 220 -2.38 -2.29 -6.40
CA LEU A 220 -2.31 -2.28 -7.87
C LEU A 220 -1.46 -1.12 -8.40
N LEU A 221 -1.55 0.06 -7.78
CA LEU A 221 -0.74 1.23 -8.14
C LEU A 221 0.77 0.95 -7.96
N TYR A 222 1.10 0.12 -6.98
CA TYR A 222 2.48 -0.29 -6.67
C TYR A 222 2.94 -1.52 -7.44
N GLY A 223 2.12 -2.01 -8.39
CA GLY A 223 2.49 -3.07 -9.30
C GLY A 223 2.42 -4.49 -8.75
N CYS A 224 1.62 -4.70 -7.70
CA CYS A 224 1.32 -6.01 -7.13
C CYS A 224 -0.20 -6.25 -7.26
N PRO A 225 -0.70 -6.77 -8.39
CA PRO A 225 -2.12 -6.98 -8.59
C PRO A 225 -2.61 -8.12 -7.68
N PRO A 226 -3.73 -7.92 -6.92
CA PRO A 226 -4.25 -8.92 -5.99
C PRO A 226 -4.95 -10.10 -6.70
N VAL A 227 -5.25 -9.94 -7.98
CA VAL A 227 -5.83 -10.94 -8.89
C VAL A 227 -5.20 -10.77 -10.27
N PRO A 228 -5.32 -11.73 -11.21
CA PRO A 228 -4.82 -11.57 -12.58
C PRO A 228 -5.29 -10.27 -13.21
N ALA A 229 -4.38 -9.52 -13.82
CA ALA A 229 -4.59 -8.14 -14.28
C ALA A 229 -4.17 -7.93 -15.75
N ASP A 230 -4.39 -8.92 -16.63
CA ASP A 230 -3.97 -8.87 -18.03
C ASP A 230 -4.53 -7.65 -18.79
N ALA A 231 -5.77 -7.24 -18.45
CA ALA A 231 -6.41 -6.06 -19.02
C ALA A 231 -5.93 -4.73 -18.40
N CYS A 232 -5.16 -4.78 -17.31
CA CYS A 232 -4.59 -3.61 -16.62
C CYS A 232 -3.15 -3.94 -16.19
N PRO A 233 -2.22 -4.06 -17.15
CA PRO A 233 -0.86 -4.48 -16.85
C PRO A 233 -0.15 -3.45 -15.98
N VAL A 234 0.46 -3.93 -14.90
CA VAL A 234 1.24 -3.12 -13.97
C VAL A 234 2.57 -3.79 -13.64
N GLN A 235 3.55 -3.00 -13.20
CA GLN A 235 4.88 -3.50 -12.87
C GLN A 235 5.25 -3.12 -11.44
N PRO A 236 5.95 -4.01 -10.67
CA PRO A 236 6.42 -3.68 -9.34
C PRO A 236 7.28 -2.43 -9.32
N VAL A 237 6.91 -1.51 -8.42
CA VAL A 237 7.57 -0.21 -8.24
C VAL A 237 8.78 -0.31 -7.32
N LEU A 238 8.73 -1.20 -6.32
CA LEU A 238 9.79 -1.34 -5.32
C LEU A 238 10.72 -2.50 -5.64
N SER A 239 12.03 -2.24 -5.52
CA SER A 239 13.06 -3.27 -5.43
C SER A 239 13.83 -3.13 -4.12
N LEU A 240 14.02 -4.23 -3.38
CA LEU A 240 14.82 -4.27 -2.16
C LEU A 240 16.20 -4.83 -2.46
N ARG A 241 17.23 -4.04 -2.26
CA ARG A 241 18.59 -4.38 -2.63
C ARG A 241 19.57 -4.17 -1.50
N THR A 242 20.65 -4.95 -1.55
CA THR A 242 21.80 -4.80 -0.65
C THR A 242 23.09 -5.19 -1.37
N ARG A 243 24.18 -5.34 -0.63
CA ARG A 243 25.45 -5.86 -1.13
C ARG A 243 26.01 -6.89 -0.15
N ILE A 244 26.81 -7.82 -0.66
CA ILE A 244 27.58 -8.74 0.17
C ILE A 244 28.54 -7.93 1.04
N GLU A 245 28.42 -8.06 2.37
CA GLU A 245 29.29 -7.41 3.35
C GLU A 245 30.60 -8.17 3.53
N MET A 246 30.54 -9.51 3.55
CA MET A 246 31.70 -10.39 3.64
C MET A 246 31.38 -11.77 3.06
N VAL A 247 32.43 -12.50 2.66
CA VAL A 247 32.35 -13.90 2.29
C VAL A 247 33.26 -14.70 3.25
N LYS A 248 32.79 -15.86 3.69
CA LYS A 248 33.52 -16.75 4.61
C LYS A 248 33.41 -18.20 4.14
N GLU A 249 34.54 -18.88 4.07
CA GLU A 249 34.63 -20.34 3.85
C GLU A 249 34.28 -21.08 5.12
N LEU A 250 33.37 -22.03 5.06
CA LEU A 250 32.94 -22.86 6.20
C LEU A 250 33.23 -24.32 5.89
N PRO A 251 33.91 -25.04 6.82
CA PRO A 251 34.12 -26.48 6.68
C PRO A 251 32.82 -27.25 6.92
N VAL A 252 32.81 -28.51 6.49
CA VAL A 252 31.73 -29.46 6.78
C VAL A 252 31.46 -29.53 8.28
N GLY A 253 30.20 -29.54 8.69
CA GLY A 253 29.78 -29.57 10.08
C GLY A 253 29.70 -28.21 10.76
N HIS A 254 30.13 -27.12 10.11
CA HIS A 254 30.02 -25.77 10.67
C HIS A 254 28.56 -25.29 10.61
N SER A 255 28.09 -24.68 11.70
CA SER A 255 26.71 -24.18 11.78
C SER A 255 26.63 -22.68 11.53
N ILE A 256 25.46 -22.19 11.04
CA ILE A 256 25.18 -20.78 10.78
C ILE A 256 24.05 -20.30 11.66
N GLY A 257 24.24 -19.17 12.34
CA GLY A 257 23.23 -18.38 13.02
C GLY A 257 22.64 -19.03 14.29
N TYR A 258 21.65 -18.33 14.81
CA TYR A 258 20.97 -18.73 16.05
C TYR A 258 20.28 -20.10 15.96
N GLY A 259 20.45 -20.91 16.99
CA GLY A 259 19.82 -22.24 17.08
C GLY A 259 20.39 -23.25 16.11
N ARG A 260 21.48 -22.94 15.41
CA ARG A 260 22.19 -23.85 14.50
C ARG A 260 21.24 -24.57 13.52
N THR A 261 20.27 -23.84 12.96
CA THR A 261 19.25 -24.41 12.09
C THR A 261 19.74 -24.74 10.68
N PHE A 262 20.95 -24.31 10.35
CA PHE A 262 21.72 -24.74 9.18
C PHE A 262 23.08 -25.26 9.62
N VAL A 263 23.47 -26.42 9.09
CA VAL A 263 24.79 -27.03 9.27
C VAL A 263 25.32 -27.37 7.87
N ALA A 264 26.53 -26.90 7.57
CA ALA A 264 27.18 -27.15 6.30
C ALA A 264 27.41 -28.63 6.05
N SER A 265 26.80 -29.23 5.08
CA SER A 265 26.96 -30.62 4.63
C SER A 265 28.15 -30.82 3.67
N ARG A 266 28.65 -29.71 3.11
CA ARG A 266 29.81 -29.62 2.22
C ARG A 266 30.65 -28.40 2.57
N PRO A 267 31.87 -28.25 2.07
CA PRO A 267 32.59 -26.97 2.12
C PRO A 267 31.67 -25.88 1.52
N THR A 268 31.38 -24.87 2.33
CA THR A 268 30.31 -23.87 2.00
C THR A 268 30.91 -22.48 2.02
N ARG A 269 30.64 -21.71 0.95
CA ARG A 269 30.93 -20.27 0.90
C ARG A 269 29.71 -19.50 1.37
N MET A 270 29.77 -19.00 2.59
CA MET A 270 28.71 -18.19 3.20
C MET A 270 28.98 -16.72 2.93
N ALA A 271 27.97 -15.99 2.42
CA ALA A 271 28.02 -14.54 2.35
C ALA A 271 27.08 -13.92 3.38
N LEU A 272 27.52 -12.82 4.01
CA LEU A 272 26.74 -12.05 4.96
C LEU A 272 26.13 -10.83 4.28
N LEU A 273 24.85 -10.58 4.54
CA LEU A 273 24.10 -9.44 4.03
C LEU A 273 23.69 -8.53 5.19
N PRO A 274 23.91 -7.21 5.11
CA PRO A 274 23.53 -6.24 6.14
C PRO A 274 22.04 -5.89 6.08
N ILE A 275 21.18 -6.89 6.21
CA ILE A 275 19.73 -6.78 6.30
C ILE A 275 19.18 -7.90 7.19
N GLY A 276 18.25 -7.55 8.08
CA GLY A 276 17.58 -8.49 8.96
C GLY A 276 16.15 -8.10 9.29
N TYR A 277 15.55 -8.75 10.30
CA TYR A 277 14.15 -8.49 10.64
C TYR A 277 13.94 -7.09 11.25
N GLY A 278 14.95 -6.44 11.80
CA GLY A 278 14.90 -5.04 12.24
C GLY A 278 14.77 -4.04 11.07
N ASP A 279 15.04 -4.49 9.85
CA ASP A 279 14.85 -3.74 8.61
C ASP A 279 13.52 -4.05 7.93
N GLY A 280 12.81 -5.09 8.42
CA GLY A 280 11.59 -5.58 7.82
C GLY A 280 11.76 -6.80 6.92
N TYR A 281 12.95 -7.44 6.87
CA TYR A 281 13.12 -8.73 6.19
C TYR A 281 12.69 -9.87 7.11
N PRO A 282 11.52 -10.51 6.90
CA PRO A 282 10.88 -11.34 7.91
C PRO A 282 11.71 -12.54 8.37
N ARG A 283 11.78 -12.77 9.69
CA ARG A 283 12.53 -13.88 10.28
C ARG A 283 12.00 -15.26 9.88
N VAL A 284 10.73 -15.36 9.52
CA VAL A 284 10.08 -16.60 9.04
C VAL A 284 10.66 -17.09 7.71
N LEU A 285 11.32 -16.24 6.96
CA LEU A 285 12.01 -16.56 5.70
C LEU A 285 13.33 -17.34 5.90
N SER A 286 13.78 -17.53 7.15
CA SER A 286 15.00 -18.28 7.50
C SER A 286 14.98 -19.69 6.90
N ASN A 287 16.03 -20.08 6.19
CA ASN A 287 16.19 -21.37 5.47
C ASN A 287 15.10 -21.64 4.41
N ARG A 288 14.35 -20.62 3.96
CA ARG A 288 13.24 -20.77 3.01
C ARG A 288 13.36 -19.87 1.79
N ALA A 289 13.80 -18.63 2.00
CA ALA A 289 13.92 -17.66 0.93
C ALA A 289 15.21 -17.84 0.12
N HIS A 290 15.20 -17.23 -1.06
CA HIS A 290 16.37 -17.05 -1.90
C HIS A 290 16.57 -15.57 -2.17
N VAL A 291 17.76 -15.21 -2.58
CA VAL A 291 18.13 -13.89 -3.11
C VAL A 291 18.81 -14.05 -4.47
N ILE A 292 18.90 -13.00 -5.25
CA ILE A 292 19.60 -13.04 -6.53
C ILE A 292 20.98 -12.40 -6.37
N VAL A 293 22.02 -13.12 -6.77
CA VAL A 293 23.43 -12.67 -6.78
C VAL A 293 24.04 -13.08 -8.11
N ARG A 294 24.57 -12.13 -8.91
CA ARG A 294 25.27 -12.41 -10.18
C ARG A 294 24.51 -13.36 -11.11
N GLY A 295 23.19 -13.17 -11.23
CA GLY A 295 22.33 -14.01 -12.07
C GLY A 295 22.05 -15.43 -11.53
N HIS A 296 22.29 -15.68 -10.24
CA HIS A 296 22.02 -16.96 -9.59
C HIS A 296 21.11 -16.76 -8.38
N LEU A 297 20.27 -17.75 -8.10
CA LEU A 297 19.51 -17.83 -6.85
C LEU A 297 20.40 -18.42 -5.75
N ALA A 298 20.63 -17.64 -4.70
CA ALA A 298 21.39 -18.05 -3.52
C ALA A 298 20.43 -18.23 -2.34
N PRO A 299 20.39 -19.40 -1.65
CA PRO A 299 19.47 -19.64 -0.54
C PRO A 299 19.89 -18.86 0.71
N VAL A 300 18.91 -18.36 1.46
CA VAL A 300 19.09 -17.85 2.80
C VAL A 300 19.31 -19.03 3.74
N VAL A 301 20.43 -19.03 4.46
CA VAL A 301 20.86 -20.15 5.32
C VAL A 301 21.02 -19.71 6.77
N GLY A 302 20.52 -20.56 7.68
CA GLY A 302 20.42 -20.22 9.08
C GLY A 302 19.31 -19.22 9.39
N ARG A 303 19.19 -18.83 10.66
CA ARG A 303 18.17 -17.87 11.08
C ARG A 303 18.56 -16.45 10.73
N ILE A 304 17.65 -15.71 10.11
CA ILE A 304 17.77 -14.27 9.92
C ILE A 304 17.83 -13.61 11.28
N SER A 305 18.86 -12.77 11.49
CA SER A 305 19.10 -12.00 12.70
C SER A 305 18.43 -10.63 12.61
N MET A 306 18.57 -9.81 13.65
CA MET A 306 17.98 -8.47 13.68
C MET A 306 18.52 -7.58 12.54
N ASP A 307 19.84 -7.63 12.30
CA ASP A 307 20.54 -6.68 11.44
C ASP A 307 21.20 -7.33 10.22
N VAL A 308 21.30 -8.67 10.20
CA VAL A 308 22.02 -9.42 9.16
C VAL A 308 21.34 -10.74 8.83
N CYS A 309 21.54 -11.23 7.62
CA CYS A 309 21.23 -12.60 7.23
C CYS A 309 22.39 -13.22 6.44
N ALA A 310 22.46 -14.54 6.43
CA ALA A 310 23.47 -15.29 5.71
C ALA A 310 22.85 -15.98 4.48
N ILE A 311 23.61 -16.05 3.40
CA ILE A 311 23.25 -16.78 2.18
C ILE A 311 24.38 -17.75 1.80
N ASP A 312 24.03 -18.87 1.17
CA ASP A 312 25.01 -19.79 0.58
C ASP A 312 25.31 -19.37 -0.87
N VAL A 313 26.55 -18.97 -1.11
CA VAL A 313 27.05 -18.57 -2.44
C VAL A 313 28.05 -19.59 -3.02
N THR A 314 28.05 -20.81 -2.51
CA THR A 314 28.97 -21.87 -2.95
C THR A 314 28.85 -22.12 -4.46
N ASP A 315 27.61 -22.12 -4.96
CA ASP A 315 27.30 -22.37 -6.37
C ASP A 315 27.15 -21.06 -7.18
N VAL A 316 27.59 -19.91 -6.62
CA VAL A 316 27.60 -18.62 -7.33
C VAL A 316 29.04 -18.29 -7.74
N PRO A 317 29.42 -18.48 -9.02
CA PRO A 317 30.78 -18.27 -9.47
C PRO A 317 31.26 -16.83 -9.24
N GLY A 318 32.42 -16.68 -8.59
CA GLY A 318 33.05 -15.39 -8.37
C GLY A 318 32.33 -14.46 -7.41
N ALA A 319 31.36 -14.94 -6.61
CA ALA A 319 30.70 -14.13 -5.60
C ALA A 319 31.72 -13.55 -4.62
N ALA A 320 31.66 -12.22 -4.37
CA ALA A 320 32.63 -11.48 -3.59
C ALA A 320 31.96 -10.36 -2.77
N GLN A 321 32.70 -9.85 -1.80
CA GLN A 321 32.34 -8.64 -1.06
C GLN A 321 32.04 -7.49 -2.03
N GLY A 322 30.94 -6.76 -1.79
CA GLY A 322 30.50 -5.63 -2.62
C GLY A 322 29.54 -6.02 -3.74
N ASP A 323 29.41 -7.31 -4.08
CA ASP A 323 28.45 -7.76 -5.10
C ASP A 323 27.03 -7.36 -4.73
N ARG A 324 26.27 -6.92 -5.74
CA ARG A 324 24.85 -6.55 -5.59
C ARG A 324 24.01 -7.80 -5.31
N VAL A 325 23.11 -7.68 -4.34
CA VAL A 325 22.14 -8.70 -3.98
C VAL A 325 20.73 -8.13 -4.07
N THR A 326 19.85 -8.84 -4.75
CA THR A 326 18.44 -8.48 -4.88
C THR A 326 17.59 -9.43 -4.03
N LEU A 327 16.87 -8.85 -3.06
CA LEU A 327 15.94 -9.57 -2.18
C LEU A 327 14.50 -9.51 -2.70
N ILE A 328 14.12 -8.37 -3.29
CA ILE A 328 12.87 -8.16 -4.04
C ILE A 328 13.24 -7.39 -5.31
N GLY A 329 12.72 -7.81 -6.45
CA GLY A 329 12.97 -7.17 -7.74
C GLY A 329 13.61 -8.10 -8.75
N GLU A 330 14.20 -7.50 -9.80
CA GLU A 330 14.79 -8.20 -10.95
C GLU A 330 16.30 -7.97 -11.00
N GLN A 331 17.04 -9.01 -11.35
CA GLN A 331 18.47 -8.94 -11.62
C GLN A 331 18.87 -10.05 -12.58
N ASP A 332 19.57 -9.70 -13.68
CA ASP A 332 20.16 -10.65 -14.64
C ASP A 332 19.16 -11.72 -15.16
N GLY A 333 17.91 -11.31 -15.44
CA GLY A 333 16.84 -12.18 -15.95
C GLY A 333 16.10 -13.00 -14.88
N LEU A 334 16.53 -12.97 -13.63
CA LEU A 334 15.83 -13.58 -12.51
C LEU A 334 14.98 -12.54 -11.78
N ARG A 335 13.90 -13.00 -11.13
CA ARG A 335 12.96 -12.16 -10.40
C ARG A 335 12.55 -12.81 -9.08
N ILE A 336 12.45 -12.00 -8.04
CA ILE A 336 11.82 -12.32 -6.75
C ILE A 336 10.79 -11.22 -6.46
N THR A 337 9.53 -11.60 -6.29
CA THR A 337 8.44 -10.66 -6.03
C THR A 337 8.11 -10.57 -4.53
N ALA A 338 7.37 -9.53 -4.15
CA ALA A 338 6.80 -9.46 -2.81
C ALA A 338 5.80 -10.60 -2.55
N ASP A 339 5.10 -11.07 -3.60
CA ASP A 339 4.17 -12.20 -3.50
C ASP A 339 4.90 -13.52 -3.26
N ASP A 340 6.08 -13.74 -3.88
CA ASP A 340 6.92 -14.92 -3.60
C ASP A 340 7.33 -14.97 -2.12
N LEU A 341 7.76 -13.84 -1.56
CA LEU A 341 8.12 -13.76 -0.15
C LEU A 341 6.90 -13.90 0.76
N ALA A 342 5.77 -13.33 0.37
CA ALA A 342 4.51 -13.45 1.10
C ALA A 342 4.04 -14.91 1.17
N ALA A 343 4.08 -15.64 0.08
CA ALA A 343 3.75 -17.07 0.03
C ALA A 343 4.65 -17.89 0.97
N LEU A 344 5.96 -17.62 0.98
CA LEU A 344 6.90 -18.26 1.90
C LEU A 344 6.65 -17.88 3.36
N ALA A 345 6.21 -16.65 3.62
CA ALA A 345 5.95 -16.15 4.97
C ALA A 345 4.56 -16.53 5.50
N GLY A 346 3.64 -17.00 4.64
CA GLY A 346 2.24 -17.28 5.00
C GLY A 346 1.42 -16.01 5.18
N THR A 347 1.66 -14.98 4.37
CA THR A 347 1.00 -13.68 4.42
C THR A 347 0.71 -13.14 3.01
N ILE A 348 0.53 -11.82 2.86
CA ILE A 348 0.24 -11.12 1.62
C ILE A 348 1.32 -10.08 1.29
N SER A 349 1.47 -9.73 0.01
CA SER A 349 2.46 -8.74 -0.46
C SER A 349 2.35 -7.38 0.24
N TYR A 350 1.14 -7.00 0.66
CA TYR A 350 0.90 -5.79 1.46
C TYR A 350 1.77 -5.75 2.73
N GLU A 351 1.79 -6.86 3.49
CA GLU A 351 2.54 -6.94 4.75
C GLU A 351 4.06 -6.95 4.48
N ILE A 352 4.49 -7.65 3.45
CA ILE A 352 5.92 -7.66 3.05
C ILE A 352 6.39 -6.25 2.71
N LEU A 353 5.65 -5.51 1.90
CA LEU A 353 6.04 -4.17 1.45
C LEU A 353 5.97 -3.13 2.58
N THR A 354 4.87 -3.12 3.35
CA THR A 354 4.70 -2.19 4.48
C THR A 354 5.63 -2.52 5.65
N GLY A 355 6.08 -3.77 5.75
CA GLY A 355 7.03 -4.22 6.75
C GLY A 355 8.45 -3.69 6.57
N ILE A 356 8.82 -3.21 5.36
CA ILE A 356 10.15 -2.61 5.13
C ILE A 356 10.28 -1.34 5.97
N GLY A 357 11.10 -1.42 7.03
CA GLY A 357 11.23 -0.39 8.05
C GLY A 357 11.92 0.90 7.57
N ARG A 358 11.81 1.97 8.36
CA ARG A 358 12.45 3.27 8.09
C ARG A 358 13.99 3.22 8.11
N ARG A 359 14.59 2.14 8.64
CA ARG A 359 16.04 1.91 8.60
C ARG A 359 16.55 1.65 7.17
N VAL A 360 15.66 1.25 6.25
CA VAL A 360 15.98 1.05 4.83
C VAL A 360 15.63 2.34 4.07
N PRO A 361 16.59 3.10 3.57
CA PRO A 361 16.32 4.32 2.82
C PRO A 361 15.56 4.02 1.52
N ARG A 362 14.60 4.88 1.18
CA ARG A 362 13.93 4.87 -0.12
C ARG A 362 14.71 5.76 -1.08
N VAL A 363 15.10 5.18 -2.21
CA VAL A 363 15.88 5.85 -3.24
C VAL A 363 15.07 5.85 -4.54
N SER A 364 14.74 7.03 -5.03
CA SER A 364 14.04 7.14 -6.33
C SER A 364 14.98 6.75 -7.46
N VAL A 365 14.48 5.92 -8.37
CA VAL A 365 15.15 5.56 -9.61
C VAL A 365 14.20 5.82 -10.79
N GLY A 366 14.73 5.89 -12.01
CA GLY A 366 13.91 6.15 -13.19
C GLY A 366 13.27 7.55 -13.21
N SER A 367 13.78 8.52 -12.46
CA SER A 367 13.35 9.92 -12.57
C SER A 367 13.93 10.50 -13.85
N ASP A 368 13.07 11.04 -14.71
CA ASP A 368 13.50 12.02 -15.70
C ASP A 368 14.11 13.20 -14.91
N HIS A 369 15.33 13.55 -15.26
CA HIS A 369 16.06 14.70 -14.69
C HIS A 369 15.38 16.00 -15.04
#